data_df25d4ceb2971d20f67b6137319e5d94
#
_entry.id   df25d4ceb2971d20f67b6137319e5d94
#
_cell.length_a   1.000
_cell.length_b   1.000
_cell.length_c   1.000
_cell.angle_alpha   90.00
_cell.angle_beta   90.00
_cell.angle_gamma   90.00
#
_symmetry.space_group_name_H-M   'P 1'
#
loop_
_entity.id
_entity.type
_entity.pdbx_description
1 polymer ?
#
loop_
_entity_poly.entity_id
_entity_poly.type
_entity_poly.pdbx_seq_one_letter_code
_entity_poly.pdbx_strand_id
1 'polypeptide(L)'
;MKQNNQKAKTKFRSSKSWKDFRDKKRKEQKVDPITGAKVTRMANLHHCDLDESHYEDISNEDNFVFLNQMSHKVVHFFFLKSKPSEWRNRIKNIIPILERMEKLNSHD
;
A
#
# COMPACT_ATOMS: atom_id res chain seq x y z
N MET A 1 6.00 -23.39 1.43
CA MET A 1 7.41 -23.02 1.58
C MET A 1 7.65 -21.63 1.03
N LYS A 2 8.41 -20.80 1.78
CA LYS A 2 8.61 -19.39 1.43
C LYS A 2 9.28 -19.20 0.05
N GLN A 3 10.25 -20.04 -0.31
CA GLN A 3 10.95 -19.93 -1.60
C GLN A 3 10.01 -20.16 -2.79
N ASN A 4 9.11 -21.16 -2.69
CA ASN A 4 8.16 -21.43 -3.75
C ASN A 4 7.16 -20.30 -3.93
N ASN A 5 6.69 -19.71 -2.81
CA ASN A 5 5.80 -18.55 -2.85
C ASN A 5 6.47 -17.35 -3.49
N GLN A 6 7.75 -17.12 -3.18
CA GLN A 6 8.50 -16.00 -3.72
C GLN A 6 8.72 -16.15 -5.24
N LYS A 7 9.05 -17.36 -5.70
CA LYS A 7 9.19 -17.64 -7.13
C LYS A 7 7.87 -17.46 -7.87
N ALA A 8 6.77 -17.96 -7.29
CA ALA A 8 5.44 -17.82 -7.87
C ALA A 8 5.06 -16.34 -7.99
N LYS A 9 5.31 -15.54 -6.95
CA LYS A 9 5.05 -14.10 -6.97
C LYS A 9 5.88 -13.38 -8.03
N THR A 10 7.16 -13.71 -8.15
CA THR A 10 8.04 -13.11 -9.16
C THR A 10 7.55 -13.45 -10.56
N LYS A 11 7.20 -14.71 -10.80
CA LYS A 11 6.68 -15.16 -12.09
C LYS A 11 5.37 -14.45 -12.42
N PHE A 12 4.46 -14.33 -11.47
CA PHE A 12 3.18 -13.65 -11.66
C PHE A 12 3.40 -12.17 -12.02
N ARG A 13 4.26 -11.45 -11.28
CA ARG A 13 4.54 -10.04 -11.54
C ARG A 13 5.21 -9.80 -12.89
N SER A 14 5.82 -10.84 -13.48
CA SER A 14 6.41 -10.78 -14.82
C SER A 14 5.41 -11.15 -15.91
N SER A 15 4.21 -11.63 -15.54
CA SER A 15 3.21 -12.06 -16.52
C SER A 15 2.60 -10.88 -17.26
N LYS A 16 2.13 -11.15 -18.49
CA LYS A 16 1.44 -10.16 -19.29
C LYS A 16 0.16 -9.68 -18.63
N SER A 17 -0.62 -10.59 -18.05
CA SER A 17 -1.89 -10.25 -17.40
C SER A 17 -1.69 -9.29 -16.23
N TRP A 18 -0.66 -9.50 -15.39
CA TRP A 18 -0.34 -8.58 -14.31
C TRP A 18 0.10 -7.20 -14.83
N LYS A 19 0.98 -7.19 -15.84
CA LYS A 19 1.47 -5.94 -16.42
C LYS A 19 0.35 -5.13 -17.05
N ASP A 20 -0.53 -5.78 -17.79
CA ASP A 20 -1.70 -5.13 -18.39
C ASP A 20 -2.64 -4.56 -17.33
N PHE A 21 -2.89 -5.34 -16.27
CA PHE A 21 -3.72 -4.90 -15.15
C PHE A 21 -3.11 -3.69 -14.46
N ARG A 22 -1.81 -3.73 -14.16
CA ARG A 22 -1.09 -2.62 -13.53
C ARG A 22 -1.15 -1.35 -14.38
N ASP A 23 -0.96 -1.49 -15.69
CA ASP A 23 -1.01 -0.35 -16.60
C ASP A 23 -2.40 0.26 -16.65
N LYS A 24 -3.44 -0.56 -16.63
CA LYS A 24 -4.82 -0.12 -16.54
C LYS A 24 -5.05 0.68 -15.25
N LYS A 25 -4.59 0.15 -14.11
CA LYS A 25 -4.75 0.83 -12.82
C LYS A 25 -4.01 2.17 -12.79
N ARG A 26 -2.84 2.29 -13.44
CA ARG A 26 -2.13 3.56 -13.54
C ARG A 26 -2.91 4.62 -14.30
N LYS A 27 -3.65 4.22 -15.31
CA LYS A 27 -4.49 5.15 -16.08
C LYS A 27 -5.68 5.64 -15.25
N GLU A 28 -6.20 4.79 -14.38
CA GLU A 28 -7.36 5.10 -13.55
C GLU A 28 -7.01 5.89 -12.29
N GLN A 29 -5.87 5.58 -11.67
CA GLN A 29 -5.47 6.22 -10.41
C GLN A 29 -4.29 7.15 -10.64
N LYS A 30 -4.52 8.46 -10.51
CA LYS A 30 -3.51 9.49 -10.77
C LYS A 30 -2.81 10.01 -9.52
N VAL A 31 -3.43 9.85 -8.35
CA VAL A 31 -2.88 10.36 -7.10
C VAL A 31 -2.82 9.29 -6.02
N ASP A 32 -1.82 9.44 -5.15
CA ASP A 32 -1.70 8.66 -3.92
C ASP A 32 -2.79 9.13 -2.94
N PRO A 33 -3.66 8.23 -2.45
CA PRO A 33 -4.79 8.66 -1.63
C PRO A 33 -4.41 9.15 -0.24
N ILE A 34 -3.18 8.86 0.22
CA ILE A 34 -2.74 9.29 1.56
C ILE A 34 -2.23 10.72 1.52
N THR A 35 -1.44 11.04 0.51
CA THR A 35 -0.80 12.37 0.42
C THR A 35 -1.46 13.30 -0.57
N GLY A 36 -2.26 12.78 -1.50
CA GLY A 36 -2.79 13.55 -2.61
C GLY A 36 -1.76 13.88 -3.68
N ALA A 37 -0.52 13.43 -3.50
CA ALA A 37 0.53 13.65 -4.48
C ALA A 37 0.36 12.73 -5.69
N LYS A 38 0.93 13.14 -6.83
CA LYS A 38 0.90 12.34 -8.05
C LYS A 38 1.52 10.96 -7.81
N VAL A 39 0.89 9.92 -8.36
CA VAL A 39 1.46 8.57 -8.35
C VAL A 39 2.76 8.60 -9.16
N THR A 40 3.87 8.21 -8.51
CA THR A 40 5.18 8.23 -9.16
C THR A 40 5.41 6.97 -9.97
N ARG A 41 6.46 6.99 -10.81
CA ARG A 41 6.88 5.83 -11.58
C ARG A 41 7.22 4.64 -10.67
N MET A 42 7.75 4.91 -9.49
CA MET A 42 8.19 3.88 -8.54
C MET A 42 7.11 3.47 -7.54
N ALA A 43 5.87 3.95 -7.72
CA ALA A 43 4.78 3.59 -6.83
C ALA A 43 4.51 2.08 -6.87
N ASN A 44 4.08 1.55 -5.72
CA ASN A 44 3.73 0.15 -5.57
C ASN A 44 2.22 -0.04 -5.75
N LEU A 45 1.83 -1.04 -6.53
CA LEU A 45 0.43 -1.47 -6.58
C LEU A 45 0.20 -2.39 -5.39
N HIS A 46 -0.36 -1.81 -4.33
CA HIS A 46 -0.51 -2.48 -3.03
C HIS A 46 -1.69 -3.44 -3.03
N HIS A 47 -1.47 -4.65 -2.52
CA HIS A 47 -2.50 -5.62 -2.23
C HIS A 47 -3.10 -5.32 -0.86
N CYS A 48 -4.37 -4.93 -0.80
CA CYS A 48 -5.05 -4.73 0.47
C CYS A 48 -5.40 -6.05 1.15
N ASP A 49 -5.70 -7.07 0.36
CA ASP A 49 -5.90 -8.43 0.85
C ASP A 49 -4.54 -9.13 0.96
N LEU A 50 -4.14 -9.46 2.18
CA LEU A 50 -2.84 -10.07 2.46
C LEU A 50 -2.88 -11.59 2.49
N ASP A 51 -4.00 -12.21 2.11
CA ASP A 51 -4.11 -13.66 1.99
C ASP A 51 -3.30 -14.14 0.79
N GLU A 52 -2.29 -14.98 1.04
CA GLU A 52 -1.40 -15.48 0.00
C GLU A 52 -2.14 -16.26 -1.09
N SER A 53 -3.26 -16.92 -0.74
CA SER A 53 -4.05 -17.67 -1.72
C SER A 53 -4.76 -16.75 -2.72
N HIS A 54 -4.91 -15.46 -2.40
CA HIS A 54 -5.56 -14.48 -3.27
C HIS A 54 -4.56 -13.57 -4.01
N TYR A 55 -3.26 -13.84 -3.91
CA TYR A 55 -2.23 -12.95 -4.43
C TYR A 55 -2.36 -12.69 -5.93
N GLU A 56 -2.77 -13.70 -6.70
CA GLU A 56 -2.87 -13.59 -8.15
C GLU A 56 -4.27 -13.22 -8.65
N ASP A 57 -5.21 -12.96 -7.73
CA ASP A 57 -6.59 -12.63 -8.10
C ASP A 57 -6.69 -11.15 -8.48
N ILE A 58 -6.61 -10.88 -9.78
CA ILE A 58 -6.76 -9.53 -10.33
C ILE A 58 -8.20 -9.22 -10.74
N SER A 59 -9.14 -10.13 -10.49
CA SER A 59 -10.56 -9.89 -10.78
C SER A 59 -11.20 -8.94 -9.77
N ASN A 60 -10.68 -8.90 -8.54
CA ASN A 60 -11.17 -7.99 -7.50
C ASN A 60 -10.33 -6.71 -7.51
N GLU A 61 -10.73 -5.73 -8.34
CA GLU A 61 -9.97 -4.49 -8.51
C GLU A 61 -9.89 -3.66 -7.22
N ASP A 62 -10.88 -3.78 -6.33
CA ASP A 62 -10.89 -3.04 -5.05
C ASP A 62 -9.78 -3.49 -4.10
N ASN A 63 -9.19 -4.66 -4.35
CA ASN A 63 -8.06 -5.14 -3.58
C ASN A 63 -6.78 -4.35 -3.82
N PHE A 64 -6.72 -3.54 -4.88
CA PHE A 64 -5.48 -2.92 -5.33
C PHE A 64 -5.56 -1.40 -5.30
N VAL A 65 -4.49 -0.78 -4.81
CA VAL A 65 -4.35 0.68 -4.80
C VAL A 65 -2.88 1.03 -4.99
N PHE A 66 -2.60 2.03 -5.85
CA PHE A 66 -1.23 2.53 -5.96
C PHE A 66 -0.89 3.40 -4.75
N LEU A 67 0.25 3.11 -4.17
CA LEU A 67 0.82 3.91 -3.09
C LEU A 67 2.25 4.28 -3.46
N ASN A 68 2.59 5.54 -3.34
CA ASN A 68 3.98 5.96 -3.48
C ASN A 68 4.82 5.29 -2.39
N GLN A 69 6.12 5.22 -2.58
CA GLN A 69 6.98 4.39 -1.73
C GLN A 69 6.81 4.67 -0.23
N MET A 70 6.76 5.94 0.15
CA MET A 70 6.62 6.29 1.57
C MET A 70 5.24 5.92 2.11
N SER A 71 4.18 6.18 1.35
CA SER A 71 2.82 5.81 1.75
C SER A 71 2.69 4.30 1.91
N HIS A 72 3.32 3.52 1.03
CA HIS A 72 3.35 2.07 1.11
C HIS A 72 4.01 1.59 2.42
N LYS A 73 5.13 2.22 2.78
CA LYS A 73 5.81 1.93 4.05
C LYS A 73 4.93 2.28 5.25
N VAL A 74 4.21 3.39 5.17
CA VAL A 74 3.35 3.85 6.25
C VAL A 74 2.19 2.87 6.49
N VAL A 75 1.52 2.41 5.44
CA VAL A 75 0.43 1.44 5.65
C VAL A 75 0.93 0.13 6.22
N HIS A 76 2.13 -0.31 5.82
CA HIS A 76 2.73 -1.51 6.41
C HIS A 76 3.19 -1.30 7.85
N PHE A 77 3.54 -0.08 8.22
CA PHE A 77 3.83 0.24 9.61
C PHE A 77 2.57 0.16 10.48
N PHE A 78 1.46 0.67 9.99
CA PHE A 78 0.22 0.70 10.76
C PHE A 78 -0.49 -0.65 10.79
N PHE A 79 -0.53 -1.36 9.67
CA PHE A 79 -1.31 -2.60 9.59
C PHE A 79 -0.45 -3.82 9.83
N LEU A 80 -0.68 -4.50 10.96
CA LEU A 80 0.00 -5.75 11.30
C LEU A 80 -0.92 -6.92 10.95
N LYS A 81 -0.48 -7.78 10.05
CA LYS A 81 -1.26 -8.95 9.62
C LYS A 81 -1.63 -9.84 10.81
N SER A 82 -0.73 -9.98 11.80
CA SER A 82 -0.96 -10.79 13.00
C SER A 82 -1.91 -10.15 14.00
N LYS A 83 -2.13 -8.85 13.92
CA LYS A 83 -3.00 -8.08 14.82
C LYS A 83 -3.76 -7.03 14.01
N PRO A 84 -4.74 -7.45 13.21
CA PRO A 84 -5.36 -6.56 12.20
C PRO A 84 -6.01 -5.29 12.76
N SER A 85 -6.44 -5.29 14.01
CA SER A 85 -7.11 -4.11 14.59
C SER A 85 -6.15 -3.17 15.33
N GLU A 86 -4.88 -3.53 15.45
CA GLU A 86 -3.90 -2.74 16.22
C GLU A 86 -3.60 -1.37 15.57
N TRP A 87 -3.86 -1.21 14.28
CA TRP A 87 -3.62 0.06 13.59
C TRP A 87 -4.37 1.23 14.22
N ARG A 88 -5.54 0.97 14.82
CA ARG A 88 -6.32 2.02 15.50
C ARG A 88 -5.57 2.61 16.67
N ASN A 89 -4.94 1.75 17.47
CA ASN A 89 -4.13 2.18 18.61
C ASN A 89 -2.90 2.95 18.15
N ARG A 90 -2.26 2.50 17.08
CA ARG A 90 -1.07 3.16 16.54
C ARG A 90 -1.41 4.56 16.02
N ILE A 91 -2.53 4.71 15.33
CA ILE A 91 -2.98 6.03 14.88
C ILE A 91 -3.33 6.92 16.08
N LYS A 92 -4.08 6.38 17.03
CA LYS A 92 -4.44 7.12 18.24
C LYS A 92 -3.18 7.64 18.97
N ASN A 93 -2.14 6.81 19.03
CA ASN A 93 -0.92 7.15 19.77
C ASN A 93 -0.04 8.15 19.02
N ILE A 94 -0.08 8.18 17.68
CA ILE A 94 0.75 9.13 16.91
C ILE A 94 0.15 10.53 16.85
N ILE A 95 -1.17 10.65 16.95
CA ILE A 95 -1.86 11.95 16.82
C ILE A 95 -1.33 13.00 17.80
N PRO A 96 -1.18 12.72 19.12
CA PRO A 96 -0.65 13.72 20.03
C PRO A 96 0.76 14.18 19.69
N ILE A 97 1.57 13.28 19.11
CA ILE A 97 2.94 13.63 18.70
C ILE A 97 2.89 14.60 17.53
N LEU A 98 2.04 14.32 16.54
CA LEU A 98 1.89 15.19 15.38
C LEU A 98 1.32 16.56 15.76
N GLU A 99 0.34 16.59 16.67
CA GLU A 99 -0.21 17.83 17.18
C GLU A 99 0.84 18.68 17.90
N ARG A 100 1.70 18.03 18.67
CA ARG A 100 2.83 18.71 19.34
C ARG A 100 3.81 19.27 18.32
N MET A 101 4.13 18.51 17.27
CA MET A 101 5.00 18.97 16.20
C MET A 101 4.41 20.18 15.49
N GLU A 102 3.13 20.15 15.18
CA GLU A 102 2.44 21.27 14.56
C GLU A 102 2.54 22.53 15.43
N LYS A 103 2.25 22.39 16.73
CA LYS A 103 2.30 23.49 17.68
C LYS A 103 3.71 24.09 17.76
N LEU A 104 4.75 23.25 17.83
CA LEU A 104 6.13 23.70 17.99
C LEU A 104 6.72 24.25 16.69
N ASN A 105 6.14 23.93 15.54
CA ASN A 105 6.64 24.34 14.22
C ASN A 105 5.70 25.30 13.49
N SER A 106 4.68 25.78 14.17
CA SER A 106 3.81 26.82 13.62
C SER A 106 4.52 28.17 13.73
N HIS A 107 4.60 28.87 12.60
CA HIS A 107 5.30 30.16 12.52
C HIS A 107 4.33 31.35 12.34
N ASP A 108 3.06 31.09 12.53
CA ASP A 108 2.03 32.14 12.45
C ASP A 108 1.91 32.95 13.78
#